data_aacfe072d695ba7b67ce8a920bb752d2
#
_entry.id   aacfe072d695ba7b67ce8a920bb752d2
#
_cell.length_a   1.000
_cell.length_b   1.000
_cell.length_c   1.000
_cell.angle_alpha   90.00
_cell.angle_beta   90.00
_cell.angle_gamma   90.00
#
_symmetry.space_group_name_H-M   'P 1'
#
loop_
_entity.id
_entity.type
_entity.pdbx_description
1 polymer ?
#
loop_
_entity_poly.entity_id
_entity_poly.type
_entity_poly.pdbx_seq_one_letter_code
_entity_poly.pdbx_strand_id
1 'polypeptide(L)'
;KFINQKQDILRSEMDIERIGTAGEFAVAELYNLDHPLPSGYDNGHDLWFYGKSLQVKTSFYEKCKLIFKDKQKFVSDFAILVYQDTQHKEKLSIVGATSRKYFIEFAKKENLGNGDVYTLEQNQMAEPQEFWKYIMETRYNKATQ
;
A
#
# COMPACT_ATOMS: atom_id res chain seq x y z
N LYS A 1 -9.05 -15.95 -5.26
CA LYS A 1 -7.91 -16.53 -5.22
C LYS A 1 -7.05 -16.35 -6.40
N PHE A 2 -5.85 -16.28 -6.19
CA PHE A 2 -4.99 -15.81 -7.16
C PHE A 2 -4.32 -16.92 -7.75
N ILE A 3 -4.94 -17.88 -7.85
CA ILE A 3 -4.73 -18.72 -8.63
C ILE A 3 -3.49 -19.17 -8.98
N ASN A 4 -3.30 -19.83 -9.91
CA ASN A 4 -2.03 -20.24 -10.37
C ASN A 4 -1.50 -19.22 -11.33
N GLN A 5 -0.23 -19.25 -11.60
CA GLN A 5 0.41 -18.28 -12.44
C GLN A 5 -0.12 -18.27 -13.84
N LYS A 6 -0.49 -19.42 -14.34
CA LYS A 6 -0.99 -19.51 -15.68
C LYS A 6 -2.31 -18.76 -15.82
N GLN A 7 -3.17 -18.87 -14.83
CA GLN A 7 -4.38 -18.11 -14.86
C GLN A 7 -4.13 -16.63 -14.71
N ASP A 8 -3.13 -16.27 -13.92
CA ASP A 8 -2.78 -14.87 -13.78
C ASP A 8 -2.33 -14.30 -15.11
N ILE A 9 -1.55 -15.05 -15.86
CA ILE A 9 -1.08 -14.60 -17.16
C ILE A 9 -2.23 -14.52 -18.14
N LEU A 10 -3.15 -15.46 -18.08
CA LEU A 10 -4.28 -15.48 -18.99
C LEU A 10 -5.33 -14.44 -18.67
N ARG A 11 -5.32 -13.92 -17.47
CA ARG A 11 -6.21 -12.83 -17.15
C ARG A 11 -5.81 -11.66 -17.99
N SER A 12 -6.77 -10.97 -18.47
CA SER A 12 -6.52 -9.81 -19.29
C SER A 12 -5.85 -8.73 -18.49
N GLU A 13 -5.39 -7.70 -19.17
CA GLU A 13 -4.83 -6.55 -18.50
C GLU A 13 -5.80 -5.99 -17.50
N MET A 14 -7.06 -6.09 -17.77
CA MET A 14 -8.09 -5.66 -16.87
C MET A 14 -8.02 -6.43 -15.55
N ASP A 15 -7.82 -7.74 -15.63
CA ASP A 15 -7.69 -8.54 -14.42
C ASP A 15 -6.39 -8.27 -13.71
N ILE A 16 -5.36 -7.92 -14.44
CA ILE A 16 -4.10 -7.54 -13.85
C ILE A 16 -4.28 -6.32 -12.96
N GLU A 17 -5.03 -5.35 -13.42
CA GLU A 17 -5.32 -4.21 -12.57
C GLU A 17 -6.05 -4.64 -11.31
N ARG A 18 -7.00 -5.56 -11.47
CA ARG A 18 -7.74 -6.05 -10.34
C ARG A 18 -6.85 -6.85 -9.39
N ILE A 19 -5.95 -7.63 -9.95
CA ILE A 19 -4.97 -8.38 -9.16
C ILE A 19 -3.98 -7.42 -8.51
N GLY A 20 -3.62 -6.37 -9.23
CA GLY A 20 -2.77 -5.34 -8.68
C GLY A 20 -3.34 -4.71 -7.43
N THR A 21 -4.65 -4.87 -7.20
CA THR A 21 -5.28 -4.37 -6.00
C THR A 21 -5.36 -5.41 -4.90
N ALA A 22 -4.73 -6.57 -5.04
CA ALA A 22 -4.77 -7.59 -4.01
C ALA A 22 -4.30 -7.07 -2.66
N GLY A 23 -3.22 -6.30 -2.66
CA GLY A 23 -2.74 -5.69 -1.45
C GLY A 23 -3.75 -4.70 -0.88
N GLU A 24 -4.41 -3.96 -1.77
CA GLU A 24 -5.43 -3.00 -1.37
C GLU A 24 -6.60 -3.69 -0.68
N PHE A 25 -7.07 -4.80 -1.25
CA PHE A 25 -8.15 -5.56 -0.64
C PHE A 25 -7.74 -6.10 0.72
N ALA A 26 -6.51 -6.60 0.82
CA ALA A 26 -6.02 -7.13 2.09
C ALA A 26 -5.98 -6.05 3.16
N VAL A 27 -5.51 -4.86 2.80
CA VAL A 27 -5.47 -3.74 3.74
C VAL A 27 -6.88 -3.32 4.13
N ALA A 28 -7.78 -3.24 3.14
CA ALA A 28 -9.16 -2.85 3.40
C ALA A 28 -9.83 -3.82 4.37
N GLU A 29 -9.60 -5.11 4.18
CA GLU A 29 -10.19 -6.09 5.08
C GLU A 29 -9.57 -6.05 6.47
N LEU A 30 -8.26 -5.97 6.54
CA LEU A 30 -7.58 -5.98 7.83
C LEU A 30 -7.95 -4.77 8.68
N TYR A 31 -8.05 -3.61 8.05
CA TYR A 31 -8.37 -2.38 8.77
C TYR A 31 -9.85 -2.02 8.71
N ASN A 32 -10.67 -2.87 8.12
CA ASN A 32 -12.12 -2.67 8.00
C ASN A 32 -12.44 -1.35 7.30
N LEU A 33 -11.83 -1.15 6.16
CA LEU A 33 -12.08 -0.01 5.31
C LEU A 33 -12.98 -0.41 4.15
N ASP A 34 -13.51 0.58 3.45
CA ASP A 34 -14.31 0.31 2.26
C ASP A 34 -13.43 -0.32 1.19
N HIS A 35 -14.01 -1.18 0.39
CA HIS A 35 -13.28 -1.84 -0.67
C HIS A 35 -12.79 -0.82 -1.69
N PRO A 36 -11.64 -1.10 -2.34
CA PRO A 36 -11.10 -0.18 -3.33
C PRO A 36 -12.05 0.02 -4.49
N LEU A 37 -12.03 1.22 -5.04
CA LEU A 37 -12.76 1.52 -6.26
C LEU A 37 -12.05 0.91 -7.45
N PRO A 38 -12.76 0.69 -8.55
CA PRO A 38 -12.12 0.24 -9.78
C PRO A 38 -11.02 1.22 -10.20
N SER A 39 -10.04 0.67 -10.88
CA SER A 39 -8.92 1.46 -11.37
C SER A 39 -9.42 2.64 -12.20
N GLY A 40 -8.81 3.79 -11.99
CA GLY A 40 -9.15 4.99 -12.72
C GLY A 40 -10.11 5.92 -12.00
N TYR A 41 -10.71 5.46 -10.93
CA TYR A 41 -11.67 6.28 -10.19
C TYR A 41 -11.09 6.90 -8.93
N ASP A 42 -9.88 6.54 -8.58
CA ASP A 42 -9.30 6.94 -7.31
C ASP A 42 -8.31 8.09 -7.41
N ASN A 43 -8.01 8.56 -8.62
CA ASN A 43 -7.04 9.63 -8.85
C ASN A 43 -5.70 9.36 -8.18
N GLY A 44 -5.30 8.08 -8.16
CA GLY A 44 -4.04 7.69 -7.56
C GLY A 44 -4.16 7.32 -6.08
N HIS A 45 -5.36 7.43 -5.51
CA HIS A 45 -5.60 7.05 -4.13
C HIS A 45 -6.29 5.69 -4.12
N ASP A 46 -5.76 4.75 -3.35
CA ASP A 46 -6.27 3.38 -3.38
C ASP A 46 -7.38 3.14 -2.38
N LEU A 47 -7.28 3.72 -1.20
CA LEU A 47 -8.25 3.52 -0.14
C LEU A 47 -8.48 4.82 0.61
N TRP A 48 -9.56 4.86 1.38
CA TRP A 48 -9.91 6.03 2.15
C TRP A 48 -10.41 5.63 3.54
N PHE A 49 -10.11 6.47 4.52
CA PHE A 49 -10.74 6.34 5.83
C PHE A 49 -10.95 7.75 6.40
N TYR A 50 -12.22 8.05 6.65
CA TYR A 50 -12.62 9.35 7.26
C TYR A 50 -11.96 10.56 6.63
N GLY A 51 -11.94 10.60 5.29
CA GLY A 51 -11.39 11.72 4.55
C GLY A 51 -9.88 11.65 4.32
N LYS A 52 -9.21 10.64 4.85
CA LYS A 52 -7.79 10.45 4.65
C LYS A 52 -7.56 9.42 3.55
N SER A 53 -6.61 9.67 2.69
CA SER A 53 -6.34 8.78 1.55
C SER A 53 -5.11 7.91 1.80
N LEU A 54 -5.14 6.72 1.22
CA LEU A 54 -4.07 5.73 1.33
C LEU A 54 -3.65 5.25 -0.04
N GLN A 55 -2.35 5.04 -0.20
CA GLN A 55 -1.81 4.28 -1.33
C GLN A 55 -1.24 2.99 -0.79
N VAL A 56 -1.43 1.91 -1.53
CA VAL A 56 -0.91 0.61 -1.13
C VAL A 56 0.16 0.19 -2.12
N LYS A 57 1.33 -0.13 -1.61
CA LYS A 57 2.44 -0.64 -2.41
C LYS A 57 2.72 -2.06 -1.99
N THR A 58 2.87 -2.94 -2.97
CA THR A 58 3.12 -4.35 -2.70
C THR A 58 4.51 -4.71 -3.16
N SER A 59 5.23 -5.45 -2.34
CA SER A 59 6.56 -5.93 -2.65
C SER A 59 6.60 -7.44 -2.49
N PHE A 60 7.45 -8.08 -3.31
CA PHE A 60 7.65 -9.53 -3.22
C PHE A 60 8.94 -9.88 -2.47
N TYR A 61 9.64 -8.88 -1.96
CA TYR A 61 10.90 -9.09 -1.25
C TYR A 61 10.68 -9.03 0.25
N GLU A 62 11.21 -10.01 0.97
CA GLU A 62 11.04 -10.07 2.42
C GLU A 62 11.53 -8.82 3.12
N LYS A 63 12.71 -8.35 2.73
CA LYS A 63 13.25 -7.11 3.26
C LYS A 63 12.93 -5.98 2.30
N CYS A 64 11.65 -5.69 2.19
CA CYS A 64 11.21 -4.70 1.23
C CYS A 64 11.32 -3.28 1.78
N LYS A 65 11.34 -2.35 0.85
CA LYS A 65 11.33 -0.93 1.16
C LYS A 65 10.12 -0.31 0.48
N LEU A 66 9.67 0.79 1.03
CA LEU A 66 8.65 1.58 0.35
C LEU A 66 9.37 2.40 -0.69
N ILE A 67 8.99 2.22 -1.95
CA ILE A 67 9.70 2.82 -3.08
C ILE A 67 8.76 3.66 -3.91
N PHE A 68 9.17 4.89 -4.18
CA PHE A 68 8.50 5.74 -5.16
C PHE A 68 9.56 6.25 -6.13
N LYS A 69 9.26 6.17 -7.41
CA LYS A 69 10.19 6.63 -8.42
C LYS A 69 10.43 8.13 -8.28
N ASP A 70 9.41 8.85 -7.84
CA ASP A 70 9.44 10.29 -7.68
C ASP A 70 8.61 10.61 -6.45
N LYS A 71 9.07 11.53 -5.62
CA LYS A 71 8.32 11.90 -4.42
C LYS A 71 6.92 12.42 -4.76
N GLN A 72 6.76 12.98 -5.95
CA GLN A 72 5.46 13.49 -6.38
C GLN A 72 4.47 12.38 -6.70
N LYS A 73 4.94 11.15 -6.85
CA LYS A 73 4.05 10.01 -7.06
C LYS A 73 3.35 9.58 -5.79
N PHE A 74 3.83 10.01 -4.65
CA PHE A 74 3.17 9.75 -3.37
C PHE A 74 2.14 10.86 -3.20
N VAL A 75 0.91 10.59 -3.63
CA VAL A 75 -0.14 11.61 -3.65
C VAL A 75 -1.15 11.49 -2.52
N SER A 76 -1.24 10.34 -1.88
CA SER A 76 -2.16 10.11 -0.77
C SER A 76 -1.62 10.68 0.53
N ASP A 77 -2.47 10.75 1.55
CA ASP A 77 -2.04 11.20 2.87
C ASP A 77 -1.09 10.20 3.50
N PHE A 78 -1.30 8.91 3.21
CA PHE A 78 -0.50 7.82 3.76
C PHE A 78 -0.21 6.78 2.69
N ALA A 79 0.86 6.01 2.90
CA ALA A 79 1.15 4.85 2.08
C ALA A 79 1.38 3.66 2.99
N ILE A 80 0.93 2.50 2.56
CA ILE A 80 1.10 1.24 3.28
C ILE A 80 1.90 0.30 2.41
N LEU A 81 2.91 -0.31 2.99
CA LEU A 81 3.73 -1.30 2.31
C LEU A 81 3.24 -2.70 2.70
N VAL A 82 2.96 -3.50 1.70
CA VAL A 82 2.49 -4.88 1.87
C VAL A 82 3.52 -5.81 1.27
N TYR A 83 3.81 -6.90 1.96
CA TYR A 83 4.64 -7.96 1.43
C TYR A 83 3.75 -9.10 0.95
N GLN A 84 3.99 -9.58 -0.24
CA GLN A 84 3.30 -10.74 -0.78
C GLN A 84 4.29 -11.87 -0.98
N ASP A 85 3.99 -13.04 -0.38
CA ASP A 85 4.85 -14.20 -0.48
C ASP A 85 4.85 -14.71 -1.91
N THR A 86 6.02 -14.94 -2.49
CA THR A 86 6.12 -15.38 -3.88
C THR A 86 5.66 -16.81 -4.06
N GLN A 87 5.78 -17.64 -3.04
CA GLN A 87 5.36 -19.04 -3.12
C GLN A 87 3.92 -19.24 -2.67
N HIS A 88 3.42 -18.33 -1.85
CA HIS A 88 2.06 -18.38 -1.35
C HIS A 88 1.43 -17.01 -1.56
N LYS A 89 1.01 -16.77 -2.80
CA LYS A 89 0.55 -15.43 -3.20
C LYS A 89 -0.68 -14.95 -2.44
N GLU A 90 -1.40 -15.88 -1.85
CA GLU A 90 -2.55 -15.49 -1.03
C GLU A 90 -2.14 -14.96 0.34
N LYS A 91 -0.86 -15.10 0.69
CA LYS A 91 -0.36 -14.60 1.97
C LYS A 91 0.19 -13.20 1.79
N LEU A 92 -0.52 -12.27 2.37
CA LEU A 92 -0.17 -10.86 2.33
C LEU A 92 0.01 -10.36 3.76
N SER A 93 1.06 -9.61 3.97
CA SER A 93 1.36 -9.07 5.30
C SER A 93 1.60 -7.58 5.18
N ILE A 94 1.02 -6.81 6.09
CA ILE A 94 1.31 -5.39 6.14
C ILE A 94 2.65 -5.22 6.82
N VAL A 95 3.56 -4.53 6.17
CA VAL A 95 4.92 -4.33 6.67
C VAL A 95 5.03 -3.05 7.46
N GLY A 96 4.38 -2.00 7.00
CA GLY A 96 4.44 -0.73 7.67
C GLY A 96 3.69 0.34 6.91
N ALA A 97 3.59 1.51 7.52
CA ALA A 97 2.89 2.63 6.93
C ALA A 97 3.64 3.92 7.25
N THR A 98 3.46 4.93 6.39
CA THR A 98 4.06 6.22 6.62
C THR A 98 3.15 7.32 6.08
N SER A 99 3.28 8.52 6.65
CA SER A 99 2.62 9.67 6.09
C SER A 99 3.41 10.19 4.89
N ARG A 100 2.73 10.89 3.99
CA ARG A 100 3.39 11.50 2.86
C ARG A 100 4.42 12.52 3.33
N LYS A 101 4.08 13.29 4.36
CA LYS A 101 4.98 14.30 4.90
C LYS A 101 6.29 13.69 5.37
N TYR A 102 6.22 12.58 6.12
CA TYR A 102 7.41 11.91 6.62
C TYR A 102 8.24 11.37 5.46
N PHE A 103 7.58 10.74 4.49
CA PHE A 103 8.29 10.18 3.35
C PHE A 103 9.03 11.27 2.56
N ILE A 104 8.37 12.38 2.30
CA ILE A 104 8.98 13.48 1.56
C ILE A 104 10.21 14.00 2.28
N GLU A 105 10.14 14.05 3.59
CA GLU A 105 11.24 14.60 4.38
C GLU A 105 12.40 13.63 4.56
N PHE A 106 12.11 12.34 4.77
CA PHE A 106 13.13 11.39 5.18
C PHE A 106 13.46 10.29 4.17
N ALA A 107 12.77 10.21 3.06
CA ALA A 107 13.09 9.18 2.07
C ALA A 107 14.46 9.44 1.47
N LYS A 108 15.18 8.36 1.25
CA LYS A 108 16.54 8.41 0.73
C LYS A 108 16.52 8.18 -0.77
N LYS A 109 17.32 8.96 -1.49
CA LYS A 109 17.46 8.76 -2.92
C LYS A 109 18.52 7.70 -3.14
N GLU A 110 18.20 6.67 -3.91
CA GLU A 110 19.16 5.62 -4.21
C GLU A 110 18.82 4.95 -5.52
N ASN A 111 19.79 4.22 -6.07
CA ASN A 111 19.60 3.49 -7.31
C ASN A 111 19.60 2.00 -6.98
N LEU A 112 18.49 1.33 -7.27
CA LEU A 112 18.34 -0.09 -7.00
C LEU A 112 18.48 -0.92 -8.28
N GLY A 113 19.01 -0.31 -9.34
CA GLY A 113 19.27 -1.01 -10.58
C GLY A 113 18.54 -0.45 -11.80
N ASN A 114 17.47 0.30 -11.60
CA ASN A 114 16.68 0.84 -12.69
C ASN A 114 16.50 2.35 -12.61
N GLY A 115 17.57 3.03 -12.24
CA GLY A 115 17.51 4.48 -12.10
C GLY A 115 17.26 4.89 -10.66
N ASP A 116 17.28 6.20 -10.43
CA ASP A 116 17.12 6.74 -9.08
C ASP A 116 15.69 6.61 -8.61
N VAL A 117 15.52 6.23 -7.37
CA VAL A 117 14.24 6.14 -6.71
C VAL A 117 14.36 6.69 -5.30
N TYR A 118 13.24 6.89 -4.65
CA TYR A 118 13.21 7.33 -3.25
C TYR A 118 12.66 6.20 -2.40
N THR A 119 13.35 5.90 -1.32
CA THR A 119 13.04 4.73 -0.51
C THR A 119 12.94 5.07 0.96
N LEU A 120 12.11 4.32 1.67
CA LEU A 120 12.00 4.37 3.10
C LEU A 120 12.07 2.94 3.61
N GLU A 121 12.90 2.69 4.62
CA GLU A 121 13.09 1.35 5.13
C GLU A 121 12.02 0.98 6.15
N GLN A 122 11.86 -0.32 6.39
CA GLN A 122 10.82 -0.80 7.29
C GLN A 122 10.91 -0.19 8.67
N ASN A 123 12.13 -0.08 9.20
CA ASN A 123 12.30 0.46 10.55
C ASN A 123 12.05 1.96 10.66
N GLN A 124 11.84 2.62 9.52
CA GLN A 124 11.50 4.04 9.52
C GLN A 124 10.00 4.25 9.41
N MET A 125 9.23 3.20 9.22
CA MET A 125 7.79 3.29 9.07
C MET A 125 7.09 2.91 10.36
N ALA A 126 5.86 3.38 10.51
CA ALA A 126 5.03 2.95 11.63
C ALA A 126 4.69 1.49 11.47
N GLU A 127 4.68 0.75 12.57
CA GLU A 127 4.30 -0.64 12.53
C GLU A 127 2.81 -0.79 12.24
N PRO A 128 2.39 -1.95 11.70
CA PRO A 128 0.98 -2.14 11.35
C PRO A 128 0.02 -1.86 12.51
N GLN A 129 0.39 -2.24 13.73
CA GLN A 129 -0.48 -2.00 14.87
C GLN A 129 -0.57 -0.54 15.24
N GLU A 130 0.51 0.19 15.08
CA GLU A 130 0.51 1.62 15.34
C GLU A 130 -0.42 2.34 14.37
N PHE A 131 -0.37 1.94 13.11
CA PHE A 131 -1.23 2.54 12.12
C PHE A 131 -2.68 2.16 12.35
N TRP A 132 -2.94 0.92 12.75
CA TRP A 132 -4.28 0.49 13.11
C TRP A 132 -4.84 1.33 14.25
N LYS A 133 -4.02 1.62 15.26
CA LYS A 133 -4.44 2.48 16.36
C LYS A 133 -4.80 3.87 15.87
N TYR A 134 -4.01 4.39 14.96
CA TYR A 134 -4.28 5.71 14.39
C TYR A 134 -5.63 5.71 13.67
N ILE A 135 -5.92 4.68 12.90
CA ILE A 135 -7.19 4.57 12.22
C ILE A 135 -8.35 4.52 13.22
N MET A 136 -8.18 3.73 14.29
CA MET A 136 -9.22 3.61 15.30
C MET A 136 -9.45 4.92 16.03
N GLU A 137 -8.38 5.65 16.34
CA GLU A 137 -8.50 6.94 16.97
C GLU A 137 -9.20 7.93 16.06
N THR A 138 -8.87 7.91 14.78
CA THR A 138 -9.54 8.78 13.81
C THR A 138 -11.03 8.45 13.75
N ARG A 139 -11.37 7.16 13.75
CA ARG A 139 -12.76 6.72 13.75
C ARG A 139 -13.49 7.20 15.00
N TYR A 140 -12.87 7.04 16.15
CA TYR A 140 -13.47 7.44 17.41
C TYR A 140 -13.73 8.94 17.42
N ASN A 141 -12.74 9.73 17.01
CA ASN A 141 -12.88 11.18 17.00
C ASN A 141 -13.99 11.64 16.06
N LYS A 142 -14.12 10.99 14.90
CA LYS A 142 -15.19 11.33 13.97
C LYS A 142 -16.55 10.94 14.53
N ALA A 143 -16.64 9.84 15.24
CA ALA A 143 -17.90 9.37 15.81
C ALA A 143 -18.37 10.27 16.94
N THR A 144 -17.44 10.95 17.63
CA THR A 144 -17.81 11.81 18.75
C THR A 144 -18.01 13.27 18.36
N GLN A 145 -17.78 13.59 17.11
CA GLN A 145 -18.07 14.93 16.59
C GLN A 145 -19.52 15.03 16.06
#